data_4e48b7a81e9c7c1f534d0779852b9dc5
#
_entry.id   4e48b7a81e9c7c1f534d0779852b9dc5
#
_cell.length_a   1.000
_cell.length_b   1.000
_cell.length_c   1.000
_cell.angle_alpha   90.00
_cell.angle_beta   90.00
_cell.angle_gamma   90.00
#
_symmetry.space_group_name_H-M   'P 1'
#
loop_
_entity.id
_entity.type
_entity.pdbx_description
1 polymer ?
#
loop_
_entity_poly.entity_id
_entity_poly.type
_entity_poly.pdbx_seq_one_letter_code
_entity_poly.pdbx_strand_id
1 'polypeptide(L)'
;MKTFIIPIRTVSTLNLREHWRTRAKRAKEHRGIARAYAHWYKKELRLARIVRLVRVAPRKLDDDNLAASAKSLVDGIADAAGLNDREMRWEYAQERGRPREYVVRVEIIAWS
;
A
#
# COMPACT_ATOMS: atom_id res chain seq x y z
N MET A 1 4.22 -4.79 17.17
CA MET A 1 3.95 -4.44 15.75
C MET A 1 2.91 -5.39 15.19
N LYS A 2 1.90 -4.87 14.52
CA LYS A 2 0.92 -5.67 13.78
C LYS A 2 1.30 -5.68 12.31
N THR A 3 1.08 -6.80 11.64
CA THR A 3 1.42 -6.96 10.23
C THR A 3 0.30 -7.70 9.51
N PHE A 4 -0.02 -7.26 8.30
CA PHE A 4 -0.92 -8.00 7.43
C PHE A 4 -0.47 -7.90 5.97
N ILE A 5 -0.94 -8.84 5.16
CA ILE A 5 -0.54 -8.96 3.76
C ILE A 5 -1.72 -8.58 2.85
N ILE A 6 -1.46 -7.73 1.89
CA ILE A 6 -2.39 -7.43 0.80
C ILE A 6 -1.87 -8.16 -0.44
N PRO A 7 -2.59 -9.15 -0.97
CA PRO A 7 -2.13 -9.94 -2.13
C PRO A 7 -2.34 -9.18 -3.44
N ILE A 8 -1.56 -8.14 -3.63
CA ILE A 8 -1.72 -7.23 -4.77
C ILE A 8 -0.37 -6.95 -5.42
N ARG A 9 -0.37 -6.91 -6.75
CA ARG A 9 0.79 -6.44 -7.52
C ARG A 9 0.65 -4.95 -7.75
N THR A 10 1.49 -4.16 -7.09
CA THR A 10 1.55 -2.72 -7.34
C THR A 10 2.26 -2.45 -8.66
N VAL A 11 1.78 -1.44 -9.36
CA VAL A 11 2.29 -1.08 -10.68
C VAL A 11 2.72 0.38 -10.66
N SER A 12 3.93 0.65 -11.16
CA SER A 12 4.38 2.02 -11.31
C SER A 12 3.55 2.73 -12.39
N THR A 13 2.90 3.83 -12.01
CA THR A 13 2.12 4.63 -12.93
C THR A 13 2.95 5.70 -13.63
N LEU A 14 4.17 5.96 -13.16
CA LEU A 14 5.03 7.03 -13.70
C LEU A 14 5.56 6.70 -15.10
N ASN A 15 5.76 5.41 -15.39
CA ASN A 15 6.35 4.96 -16.64
C ASN A 15 5.39 4.20 -17.55
N LEU A 16 4.12 4.07 -17.16
CA LEU A 16 3.14 3.36 -17.96
C LEU A 16 2.42 4.31 -18.92
N ARG A 17 2.44 3.93 -20.20
CA ARG A 17 1.63 4.60 -21.25
C ARG A 17 0.33 3.84 -21.40
N GLU A 18 -0.61 4.14 -20.54
CA GLU A 18 -1.92 3.53 -20.61
C GLU A 18 -3.02 4.57 -20.59
N HIS A 19 -4.18 4.17 -21.07
CA HIS A 19 -5.34 5.05 -21.07
C HIS A 19 -5.73 5.39 -19.62
N TRP A 20 -6.12 6.65 -19.37
CA TRP A 20 -6.47 7.13 -18.04
C TRP A 20 -7.60 6.33 -17.39
N ARG A 21 -8.54 5.78 -18.18
CA ARG A 21 -9.64 4.95 -17.67
C ARG A 21 -9.14 3.63 -17.08
N THR A 22 -8.16 3.00 -17.71
CA THR A 22 -7.54 1.78 -17.22
C THR A 22 -6.82 2.05 -15.91
N ARG A 23 -6.10 3.16 -15.84
CA ARG A 23 -5.41 3.59 -14.62
C ARG A 23 -6.39 3.86 -13.48
N ALA A 24 -7.47 4.60 -13.77
CA ALA A 24 -8.48 4.94 -12.78
C ALA A 24 -9.20 3.69 -12.25
N LYS A 25 -9.51 2.75 -13.13
CA LYS A 25 -10.13 1.47 -12.74
C LYS A 25 -9.23 0.67 -11.83
N ARG A 26 -7.95 0.54 -12.17
CA ARG A 26 -6.98 -0.17 -11.33
C ARG A 26 -6.82 0.51 -9.97
N ALA A 27 -6.72 1.83 -9.93
CA ALA A 27 -6.61 2.59 -8.69
C ALA A 27 -7.82 2.35 -7.78
N LYS A 28 -9.01 2.35 -8.33
CA LYS A 28 -10.24 2.09 -7.59
C LYS A 28 -10.27 0.67 -7.03
N GLU A 29 -9.90 -0.31 -7.84
CA GLU A 29 -9.85 -1.72 -7.43
C GLU A 29 -8.83 -1.93 -6.30
N HIS A 30 -7.64 -1.38 -6.45
CA HIS A 30 -6.57 -1.49 -5.45
C HIS A 30 -6.96 -0.81 -4.14
N ARG A 31 -7.59 0.36 -4.21
CA ARG A 31 -8.09 1.07 -3.04
C ARG A 31 -9.13 0.25 -2.29
N GLY A 32 -10.08 -0.35 -3.01
CA GLY A 32 -11.11 -1.20 -2.42
C GLY A 32 -10.56 -2.46 -1.76
N ILE A 33 -9.59 -3.12 -2.41
CA ILE A 33 -8.92 -4.30 -1.87
C ILE A 33 -8.15 -3.94 -0.59
N ALA A 34 -7.36 -2.87 -0.63
CA ALA A 34 -6.60 -2.42 0.53
C ALA A 34 -7.52 -2.08 1.70
N ARG A 35 -8.63 -1.38 1.44
CA ARG A 35 -9.64 -1.06 2.44
C ARG A 35 -10.20 -2.32 3.10
N ALA A 36 -10.54 -3.33 2.31
CA ALA A 36 -11.10 -4.57 2.81
C ALA A 36 -10.12 -5.30 3.75
N TYR A 37 -8.86 -5.43 3.33
CA TYR A 37 -7.84 -6.09 4.15
C TYR A 37 -7.50 -5.29 5.41
N ALA A 38 -7.46 -3.96 5.32
CA ALA A 38 -7.13 -3.08 6.43
C ALA A 38 -8.26 -2.96 7.46
N HIS A 39 -9.49 -3.28 7.09
CA HIS A 39 -10.67 -3.16 7.96
C HIS A 39 -10.47 -3.82 9.32
N TRP A 40 -9.89 -5.02 9.35
CA TRP A 40 -9.66 -5.79 10.59
C TRP A 40 -8.63 -5.14 11.52
N TYR A 41 -7.86 -4.18 11.01
CA TYR A 41 -6.79 -3.49 11.73
C TYR A 41 -7.10 -2.01 11.96
N LYS A 42 -8.36 -1.65 11.84
CA LYS A 42 -8.82 -0.26 11.96
C LYS A 42 -8.34 0.41 13.23
N LYS A 43 -8.48 -0.26 14.37
CA LYS A 43 -8.08 0.28 15.66
C LYS A 43 -6.57 0.51 15.74
N GLU A 44 -5.80 -0.47 15.33
CA GLU A 44 -4.34 -0.40 15.34
C GLU A 44 -3.84 0.69 14.38
N LEU A 45 -4.47 0.82 13.21
CA LEU A 45 -4.14 1.85 12.23
C LEU A 45 -4.39 3.26 12.77
N ARG A 46 -5.48 3.46 13.49
CA ARG A 46 -5.81 4.77 14.08
C ARG A 46 -4.83 5.19 15.17
N LEU A 47 -4.19 4.24 15.82
CA LEU A 47 -3.24 4.47 16.91
C LEU A 47 -1.79 4.32 16.45
N ALA A 48 -1.55 4.09 15.18
CA ALA A 48 -0.23 3.86 14.66
C ALA A 48 0.65 5.10 14.72
N ARG A 49 1.92 4.91 15.07
CA ARG A 49 2.95 5.93 14.89
C ARG A 49 3.36 6.01 13.42
N ILE A 50 3.60 4.86 12.80
CA ILE A 50 4.02 4.74 11.41
C ILE A 50 3.30 3.55 10.79
N VAL A 51 2.88 3.71 9.55
CA VAL A 51 2.38 2.62 8.71
C VAL A 51 3.36 2.44 7.56
N ARG A 52 4.04 1.29 7.56
CA ARG A 52 5.04 0.99 6.53
C ARG A 52 4.48 0.00 5.53
N LEU A 53 4.56 0.34 4.26
CA LEU A 53 4.20 -0.55 3.16
C LEU A 53 5.48 -1.14 2.59
N VAL A 54 5.59 -2.46 2.65
CA VAL A 54 6.73 -3.19 2.12
C VAL A 54 6.30 -3.92 0.85
N ARG A 55 6.76 -3.43 -0.28
CA ARG A 55 6.51 -4.10 -1.56
C ARG A 55 7.41 -5.31 -1.67
N VAL A 56 6.81 -6.48 -1.86
CA VAL A 56 7.55 -7.73 -2.08
C VAL A 56 7.34 -8.12 -3.53
N ALA A 57 8.41 -8.12 -4.31
CA ALA A 57 8.36 -8.42 -5.74
C ALA A 57 9.74 -8.87 -6.22
N PRO A 58 9.81 -9.57 -7.39
CA PRO A 58 11.09 -10.04 -7.91
C PRO A 58 12.08 -8.92 -8.27
N ARG A 59 11.58 -7.75 -8.68
CA ARG A 59 12.40 -6.61 -9.08
C ARG A 59 12.05 -5.38 -8.26
N LYS A 60 13.05 -4.58 -7.93
CA LYS A 60 12.87 -3.31 -7.23
C LYS A 60 12.40 -2.21 -8.17
N LEU A 61 11.66 -1.28 -7.61
CA LEU A 61 11.32 -0.01 -8.25
C LEU A 61 12.23 1.09 -7.70
N ASP A 62 12.42 2.15 -8.48
CA ASP A 62 13.02 3.38 -7.97
C ASP A 62 12.13 3.98 -6.87
N ASP A 63 12.71 4.78 -5.98
CA ASP A 63 11.97 5.32 -4.83
C ASP A 63 10.71 6.11 -5.24
N ASP A 64 10.80 6.93 -6.30
CA ASP A 64 9.65 7.67 -6.81
C ASP A 64 8.54 6.74 -7.30
N ASN A 65 8.93 5.69 -8.01
CA ASN A 65 7.99 4.69 -8.53
C ASN A 65 7.38 3.86 -7.39
N LEU A 66 8.16 3.58 -6.36
CA LEU A 66 7.68 2.83 -5.20
C LEU A 66 6.54 3.57 -4.51
N ALA A 67 6.75 4.84 -4.16
CA ALA A 67 5.72 5.67 -3.52
C ALA A 67 4.49 5.82 -4.40
N ALA A 68 4.69 6.11 -5.70
CA ALA A 68 3.58 6.26 -6.65
C ALA A 68 2.77 4.97 -6.80
N SER A 69 3.43 3.81 -6.82
CA SER A 69 2.75 2.52 -6.95
C SER A 69 1.88 2.18 -5.75
N ALA A 70 2.18 2.76 -4.59
CA ALA A 70 1.48 2.48 -3.32
C ALA A 70 0.32 3.44 -3.05
N LYS A 71 0.12 4.48 -3.84
CA LYS A 71 -0.86 5.55 -3.56
C LYS A 71 -2.28 5.03 -3.33
N SER A 72 -2.75 4.12 -4.17
CA SER A 72 -4.10 3.55 -4.04
C SER A 72 -4.25 2.73 -2.76
N LEU A 73 -3.19 2.03 -2.34
CA LEU A 73 -3.19 1.26 -1.10
C LEU A 73 -3.22 2.18 0.11
N VAL A 74 -2.44 3.26 0.08
CA VAL A 74 -2.46 4.30 1.12
C VAL A 74 -3.86 4.85 1.31
N ASP A 75 -4.52 5.21 0.21
CA ASP A 75 -5.87 5.74 0.23
C ASP A 75 -6.87 4.74 0.82
N GLY A 76 -6.76 3.46 0.43
CA GLY A 76 -7.63 2.40 0.96
C GLY A 76 -7.42 2.12 2.44
N ILE A 77 -6.18 2.10 2.90
CA ILE A 77 -5.85 1.90 4.31
C ILE A 77 -6.35 3.08 5.14
N ALA A 78 -6.17 4.30 4.66
CA ALA A 78 -6.69 5.50 5.33
C ALA A 78 -8.22 5.48 5.42
N ASP A 79 -8.89 5.05 4.33
CA ASP A 79 -10.35 4.85 4.33
C ASP A 79 -10.78 3.88 5.44
N ALA A 80 -10.08 2.75 5.57
CA ALA A 80 -10.39 1.76 6.60
C ALA A 80 -10.20 2.32 8.01
N ALA A 81 -9.17 3.12 8.22
CA ALA A 81 -8.91 3.77 9.50
C ALA A 81 -9.90 4.90 9.81
N GLY A 82 -10.64 5.38 8.81
CA GLY A 82 -11.52 6.53 8.97
C GLY A 82 -10.76 7.84 9.15
N LEU A 83 -9.55 7.92 8.57
CA LEU A 83 -8.67 9.06 8.66
C LEU A 83 -8.32 9.58 7.27
N ASN A 84 -7.89 10.83 7.20
CA ASN A 84 -7.25 11.35 6.01
C ASN A 84 -5.81 10.81 5.97
N ASP A 85 -5.30 10.46 4.80
CA ASP A 85 -3.94 9.95 4.66
C ASP A 85 -2.90 10.97 5.18
N ARG A 86 -3.20 12.25 5.15
CA ARG A 86 -2.34 13.32 5.70
C ARG A 86 -2.20 13.28 7.21
N GLU A 87 -3.13 12.66 7.91
CA GLU A 87 -3.12 12.50 9.35
C GLU A 87 -2.26 11.33 9.81
N MET A 88 -1.80 10.52 8.84
CA MET A 88 -1.04 9.31 9.09
C MET A 88 0.40 9.48 8.59
N ARG A 89 1.32 8.77 9.19
CA ARG A 89 2.73 8.79 8.77
C ARG A 89 3.06 7.50 8.04
N TRP A 90 3.53 7.63 6.81
CA TRP A 90 3.78 6.52 5.91
C TRP A 90 5.28 6.33 5.67
N GLU A 91 5.70 5.08 5.58
CA GLU A 91 7.01 4.69 5.09
C GLU A 91 6.86 3.64 4.01
N TYR A 92 7.81 3.64 3.08
CA TYR A 92 7.82 2.70 1.97
C TYR A 92 9.14 1.94 1.98
N ALA A 93 9.04 0.61 1.80
CA ALA A 93 10.19 -0.26 1.74
C ALA A 93 9.98 -1.32 0.68
N GLN A 94 11.03 -2.03 0.33
CA GLN A 94 10.97 -3.10 -0.66
C GLN A 94 11.77 -4.30 -0.16
N GLU A 95 11.28 -5.47 -0.51
CA GLU A 95 11.99 -6.73 -0.35
C GLU A 95 11.98 -7.48 -1.68
N ARG A 96 13.06 -8.18 -1.96
CA ARG A 96 13.10 -9.05 -3.12
C ARG A 96 12.32 -10.31 -2.82
N GLY A 97 11.25 -10.55 -3.58
CA GLY A 97 10.45 -11.75 -3.51
C GLY A 97 10.97 -12.86 -4.41
N ARG A 98 10.32 -14.00 -4.35
CA ARG A 98 10.53 -15.10 -5.26
C ARG A 98 10.02 -14.72 -6.66
N PRO A 99 10.41 -15.45 -7.72
CA PRO A 99 9.79 -15.25 -9.03
C PRO A 99 8.26 -15.35 -8.92
N ARG A 100 7.55 -14.40 -9.54
CA ARG A 100 6.08 -14.32 -9.55
C ARG A 100 5.44 -14.02 -8.18
N GLU A 101 6.22 -13.72 -7.17
CA GLU A 101 5.69 -13.29 -5.87
C GLU A 101 5.46 -11.78 -5.88
N TYR A 102 4.21 -11.38 -5.74
CA TYR A 102 3.81 -9.96 -5.70
C TYR A 102 2.81 -9.76 -4.59
N VAL A 103 3.25 -9.16 -3.51
CA VAL A 103 2.39 -8.80 -2.38
C VAL A 103 2.87 -7.47 -1.78
N VAL A 104 2.04 -6.87 -0.94
CA VAL A 104 2.45 -5.75 -0.10
C VAL A 104 2.20 -6.15 1.35
N ARG A 105 3.26 -6.10 2.16
CA ARG A 105 3.15 -6.30 3.59
C ARG A 105 2.96 -4.94 4.26
N VAL A 106 1.91 -4.81 5.04
CA VAL A 106 1.65 -3.60 5.82
C VAL A 106 2.10 -3.83 7.25
N GLU A 107 2.99 -2.99 7.72
CA GLU A 107 3.53 -3.05 9.08
C GLU A 107 3.02 -1.84 9.86
N ILE A 108 2.28 -2.11 10.92
CA ILE A 108 1.71 -1.06 11.77
C ILE A 108 2.60 -0.94 13.01
N ILE A 109 3.31 0.17 13.10
CA ILE A 109 4.27 0.43 14.16
C ILE A 109 3.60 1.33 15.20
N ALA A 110 3.44 0.80 16.41
CA ALA A 110 2.81 1.53 17.50
C ALA A 110 3.81 2.48 18.19
N TRP A 111 3.27 3.42 18.94
CA TRP A 111 4.06 4.22 19.88
C TRP A 111 4.61 3.31 20.99
N SER A 112 5.83 3.54 21.36
CA SER A 112 6.47 2.81 22.47
C SER A 112 6.33 3.53 23.80
#